data_5ed7739e9ce90b7a9c6983f37f3850a4
#
_entry.id   5ed7739e9ce90b7a9c6983f37f3850a4
#
_cell.length_a   1.000
_cell.length_b   1.000
_cell.length_c   1.000
_cell.angle_alpha   90.00
_cell.angle_beta   90.00
_cell.angle_gamma   90.00
#
_symmetry.space_group_name_H-M   'P 1'
#
loop_
_entity.id
_entity.type
_entity.pdbx_description
1 polymer ?
#
loop_
_entity_poly.entity_id
_entity_poly.type
_entity_poly.pdbx_seq_one_letter_code
_entity_poly.pdbx_strand_id
1 'polypeptide(L)'
;MTSKKGSRAQEILQALARMLEVSQGGRITTAALASELGVSEAALYRHFPSKTRMFEGLIDFIEVTIFGRVTSILQEESSAEDMCYRILTLLLAFAEKNPGITRILNGDALTGETQQLHQRIAQFYARLDSQLKQVLRESQARDGIILSLPITTAANLMLCATEGKIHQYVRSDFKDRPSALWQEQWQLIAQGIFKN
;
A
#
# COMPACT_ATOMS: atom_id res chain seq x y z
N MET A 1 18.21 25.05 -11.44
CA MET A 1 17.12 25.61 -10.60
C MET A 1 15.94 24.67 -10.38
N THR A 2 16.02 23.39 -10.73
CA THR A 2 14.95 22.35 -10.61
C THR A 2 14.87 21.70 -9.22
N SER A 3 15.90 21.80 -8.39
CA SER A 3 16.01 21.13 -7.08
C SER A 3 15.05 21.65 -5.98
N LYS A 4 14.78 22.97 -5.94
CA LYS A 4 13.94 23.58 -4.88
C LYS A 4 12.45 23.28 -5.00
N LYS A 5 11.91 23.09 -6.21
CA LYS A 5 10.47 22.86 -6.44
C LYS A 5 10.07 21.42 -6.09
N GLY A 6 10.95 20.44 -6.37
CA GLY A 6 10.75 19.04 -5.99
C GLY A 6 10.80 18.83 -4.48
N SER A 7 11.74 19.50 -3.79
CA SER A 7 11.87 19.47 -2.33
C SER A 7 10.59 19.96 -1.62
N ARG A 8 9.99 21.07 -2.08
CA ARG A 8 8.80 21.65 -1.42
C ARG A 8 7.53 20.83 -1.65
N ALA A 9 7.34 20.24 -2.83
CA ALA A 9 6.24 19.32 -3.08
C ALA A 9 6.35 18.09 -2.15
N GLN A 10 7.55 17.58 -1.98
CA GLN A 10 7.81 16.46 -1.07
C GLN A 10 7.54 16.81 0.39
N GLU A 11 7.93 18.01 0.84
CA GLU A 11 7.62 18.51 2.19
C GLU A 11 6.11 18.58 2.44
N ILE A 12 5.33 19.03 1.45
CA ILE A 12 3.86 19.10 1.52
C ILE A 12 3.28 17.69 1.68
N LEU A 13 3.72 16.72 0.87
CA LEU A 13 3.25 15.33 0.97
C LEU A 13 3.64 14.68 2.30
N GLN A 14 4.84 14.94 2.81
CA GLN A 14 5.26 14.45 4.12
C GLN A 14 4.43 15.05 5.27
N ALA A 15 4.12 16.34 5.20
CA ALA A 15 3.24 16.98 6.20
C ALA A 15 1.83 16.38 6.15
N LEU A 16 1.27 16.19 4.95
CA LEU A 16 -0.02 15.53 4.78
C LEU A 16 -0.02 14.12 5.36
N ALA A 17 1.04 13.32 5.11
CA ALA A 17 1.18 11.98 5.67
C ALA A 17 1.21 11.99 7.21
N ARG A 18 1.97 12.92 7.83
CA ARG A 18 1.98 13.08 9.29
C ARG A 18 0.61 13.48 9.85
N MET A 19 -0.08 14.40 9.18
CA MET A 19 -1.43 14.79 9.61
C MET A 19 -2.43 13.63 9.52
N LEU A 20 -2.32 12.79 8.50
CA LEU A 20 -3.13 11.57 8.37
C LEU A 20 -2.85 10.58 9.51
N GLU A 21 -1.63 10.48 9.98
CA GLU A 21 -1.27 9.61 11.10
C GLU A 21 -1.96 10.02 12.41
N VAL A 22 -2.00 11.33 12.70
CA VAL A 22 -2.53 11.83 13.96
C VAL A 22 -4.02 12.18 13.92
N SER A 23 -4.65 12.21 12.75
CA SER A 23 -6.00 12.77 12.57
C SER A 23 -7.15 11.89 13.09
N GLN A 24 -6.89 10.65 13.53
CA GLN A 24 -7.89 9.70 14.03
C GLN A 24 -9.21 9.65 13.22
N GLY A 25 -9.12 9.75 11.88
CA GLY A 25 -10.29 9.77 10.99
C GLY A 25 -10.85 11.16 10.71
N GLY A 26 -10.31 12.21 11.32
CA GLY A 26 -10.69 13.59 11.03
C GLY A 26 -10.35 14.03 9.60
N ARG A 27 -11.23 14.84 8.99
CA ARG A 27 -10.98 15.39 7.65
C ARG A 27 -9.86 16.42 7.68
N ILE A 28 -8.78 16.17 6.94
CA ILE A 28 -7.70 17.15 6.77
C ILE A 28 -8.15 18.24 5.81
N THR A 29 -8.01 19.52 6.20
CA THR A 29 -8.27 20.66 5.35
C THR A 29 -6.98 21.25 4.80
N THR A 30 -7.05 21.94 3.65
CA THR A 30 -5.90 22.65 3.08
C THR A 30 -5.44 23.78 3.97
N ALA A 31 -6.36 24.45 4.68
CA ALA A 31 -6.03 25.47 5.67
C ALA A 31 -5.19 24.91 6.83
N ALA A 32 -5.57 23.74 7.38
CA ALA A 32 -4.81 23.05 8.43
C ALA A 32 -3.41 22.64 7.94
N LEU A 33 -3.31 22.10 6.71
CA LEU A 33 -2.03 21.72 6.11
C LEU A 33 -1.14 22.95 5.84
N ALA A 34 -1.70 24.07 5.39
CA ALA A 34 -0.98 25.33 5.21
C ALA A 34 -0.44 25.87 6.54
N SER A 35 -1.27 25.81 7.60
CA SER A 35 -0.88 26.20 8.95
C SER A 35 0.27 25.33 9.49
N GLU A 36 0.18 24.01 9.31
CA GLU A 36 1.24 23.06 9.71
C GLU A 36 2.59 23.36 9.05
N LEU A 37 2.56 23.82 7.82
CA LEU A 37 3.75 24.15 7.03
C LEU A 37 4.21 25.61 7.19
N GLY A 38 3.47 26.45 7.92
CA GLY A 38 3.76 27.87 8.07
C GLY A 38 3.66 28.65 6.75
N VAL A 39 2.74 28.29 5.87
CA VAL A 39 2.54 28.94 4.56
C VAL A 39 1.08 29.32 4.33
N SER A 40 0.82 30.12 3.28
CA SER A 40 -0.56 30.37 2.82
C SER A 40 -1.09 29.19 1.99
N GLU A 41 -2.42 29.00 1.97
CA GLU A 41 -3.04 28.02 1.07
C GLU A 41 -2.70 28.29 -0.41
N ALA A 42 -2.59 29.55 -0.81
CA ALA A 42 -2.15 29.92 -2.15
C ALA A 42 -0.73 29.39 -2.48
N ALA A 43 0.13 29.27 -1.48
CA ALA A 43 1.46 28.68 -1.65
C ALA A 43 1.39 27.16 -1.85
N LEU A 44 0.46 26.46 -1.20
CA LEU A 44 0.20 25.03 -1.44
C LEU A 44 -0.30 24.82 -2.87
N TYR A 45 -1.29 25.59 -3.31
CA TYR A 45 -1.89 25.44 -4.64
C TYR A 45 -0.94 25.73 -5.81
N ARG A 46 0.18 26.41 -5.58
CA ARG A 46 1.25 26.56 -6.59
C ARG A 46 1.99 25.24 -6.85
N HIS A 47 2.00 24.30 -5.88
CA HIS A 47 2.62 22.98 -6.01
C HIS A 47 1.60 21.91 -6.37
N PHE A 48 0.42 21.96 -5.77
CA PHE A 48 -0.67 21.03 -6.01
C PHE A 48 -1.97 21.80 -6.28
N PRO A 49 -2.50 21.79 -7.51
CA PRO A 49 -3.67 22.58 -7.89
C PRO A 49 -4.95 22.26 -7.10
N SER A 50 -4.99 21.13 -6.38
CA SER A 50 -6.11 20.75 -5.53
C SER A 50 -5.65 19.80 -4.41
N LYS A 51 -6.48 19.64 -3.38
CA LYS A 51 -6.28 18.63 -2.34
C LYS A 51 -6.24 17.21 -2.94
N THR A 52 -7.09 16.92 -3.91
CA THR A 52 -7.10 15.65 -4.66
C THR A 52 -5.72 15.36 -5.25
N ARG A 53 -5.05 16.35 -5.85
CA ARG A 53 -3.70 16.20 -6.40
C ARG A 53 -2.63 15.89 -5.34
N MET A 54 -2.82 16.35 -4.12
CA MET A 54 -1.93 15.98 -3.00
C MET A 54 -2.10 14.50 -2.62
N PHE A 55 -3.35 14.02 -2.53
CA PHE A 55 -3.64 12.60 -2.31
C PHE A 55 -3.12 11.73 -3.45
N GLU A 56 -3.31 12.14 -4.70
CA GLU A 56 -2.74 11.46 -5.86
C GLU A 56 -1.22 11.34 -5.74
N GLY A 57 -0.52 12.39 -5.29
CA GLY A 57 0.92 12.35 -5.06
C GLY A 57 1.34 11.33 -3.99
N LEU A 58 0.54 11.13 -2.94
CA LEU A 58 0.78 10.07 -1.96
C LEU A 58 0.51 8.68 -2.54
N ILE A 59 -0.54 8.52 -3.37
CA ILE A 59 -0.83 7.26 -4.05
C ILE A 59 0.28 6.93 -5.06
N ASP A 60 0.78 7.91 -5.81
CA ASP A 60 1.94 7.73 -6.70
C ASP A 60 3.17 7.22 -5.94
N PHE A 61 3.43 7.77 -4.75
CA PHE A 61 4.51 7.32 -3.89
C PHE A 61 4.33 5.86 -3.45
N ILE A 62 3.10 5.46 -3.06
CA ILE A 62 2.77 4.07 -2.72
C ILE A 62 3.07 3.16 -3.91
N GLU A 63 2.50 3.49 -5.08
CA GLU A 63 2.60 2.68 -6.29
C GLU A 63 4.06 2.50 -6.74
N VAL A 64 4.81 3.59 -6.82
CA VAL A 64 6.23 3.55 -7.22
C VAL A 64 7.06 2.72 -6.24
N THR A 65 6.84 2.91 -4.94
CA THR A 65 7.60 2.21 -3.89
C THR A 65 7.30 0.71 -3.90
N ILE A 66 6.03 0.34 -3.89
CA ILE A 66 5.62 -1.07 -3.81
C ILE A 66 5.96 -1.79 -5.11
N PHE A 67 5.50 -1.29 -6.27
CA PHE A 67 5.67 -2.01 -7.53
C PHE A 67 7.12 -2.00 -8.04
N GLY A 68 7.91 -0.99 -7.69
CA GLY A 68 9.35 -1.02 -7.94
C GLY A 68 10.03 -2.19 -7.22
N ARG A 69 9.67 -2.44 -5.96
CA ARG A 69 10.19 -3.57 -5.18
C ARG A 69 9.60 -4.92 -5.63
N VAL A 70 8.30 -4.97 -5.96
CA VAL A 70 7.68 -6.17 -6.53
C VAL A 70 8.41 -6.59 -7.80
N THR A 71 8.71 -5.65 -8.71
CA THR A 71 9.49 -5.94 -9.92
C THR A 71 10.86 -6.56 -9.59
N SER A 72 11.57 -6.06 -8.57
CA SER A 72 12.84 -6.64 -8.14
C SER A 72 12.68 -8.06 -7.60
N ILE A 73 11.64 -8.32 -6.79
CA ILE A 73 11.34 -9.67 -6.25
C ILE A 73 11.10 -10.67 -7.40
N LEU A 74 10.36 -10.25 -8.42
CA LEU A 74 10.02 -11.11 -9.57
C LEU A 74 11.21 -11.43 -10.48
N GLN A 75 12.31 -10.67 -10.39
CA GLN A 75 13.54 -10.90 -11.15
C GLN A 75 14.52 -11.86 -10.45
N GLU A 76 14.27 -12.19 -9.19
CA GLU A 76 15.12 -13.10 -8.42
C GLU A 76 14.68 -14.56 -8.65
N GLU A 77 15.64 -15.49 -8.70
CA GLU A 77 15.36 -16.92 -8.74
C GLU A 77 14.86 -17.38 -7.36
N SER A 78 13.57 -17.64 -7.25
CA SER A 78 12.91 -17.96 -6.00
C SER A 78 11.66 -18.82 -6.25
N SER A 79 11.21 -19.57 -5.25
CA SER A 79 9.97 -20.33 -5.36
C SER A 79 8.74 -19.41 -5.40
N ALA A 80 7.63 -19.89 -5.95
CA ALA A 80 6.36 -19.17 -5.93
C ALA A 80 5.92 -18.79 -4.53
N GLU A 81 6.12 -19.69 -3.57
CA GLU A 81 5.81 -19.46 -2.15
C GLU A 81 6.62 -18.31 -1.59
N ASP A 82 7.95 -18.30 -1.82
CA ASP A 82 8.84 -17.22 -1.35
C ASP A 82 8.51 -15.88 -2.02
N MET A 83 8.29 -15.87 -3.33
CA MET A 83 7.90 -14.65 -4.05
C MET A 83 6.59 -14.06 -3.51
N CYS A 84 5.56 -14.88 -3.31
CA CYS A 84 4.29 -14.43 -2.72
C CYS A 84 4.49 -13.90 -1.30
N TYR A 85 5.23 -14.62 -0.45
CA TYR A 85 5.56 -14.20 0.91
C TYR A 85 6.24 -12.82 0.93
N ARG A 86 7.25 -12.64 0.11
CA ARG A 86 8.03 -11.40 0.05
C ARG A 86 7.21 -10.22 -0.46
N ILE A 87 6.36 -10.42 -1.47
CA ILE A 87 5.44 -9.37 -1.98
C ILE A 87 4.48 -8.91 -0.89
N LEU A 88 3.86 -9.85 -0.17
CA LEU A 88 2.89 -9.53 0.87
C LEU A 88 3.57 -8.93 2.12
N THR A 89 4.73 -9.48 2.50
CA THR A 89 5.55 -8.93 3.60
C THR A 89 6.02 -7.51 3.30
N LEU A 90 6.39 -7.23 2.06
CA LEU A 90 6.73 -5.87 1.61
C LEU A 90 5.56 -4.89 1.86
N LEU A 91 4.33 -5.28 1.52
CA LEU A 91 3.15 -4.44 1.72
C LEU A 91 2.90 -4.19 3.22
N LEU A 92 3.00 -5.22 4.07
CA LEU A 92 2.84 -5.09 5.52
C LEU A 92 3.95 -4.21 6.12
N ALA A 93 5.20 -4.40 5.71
CA ALA A 93 6.33 -3.59 6.17
C ALA A 93 6.22 -2.12 5.72
N PHE A 94 5.72 -1.88 4.52
CA PHE A 94 5.43 -0.53 4.03
C PHE A 94 4.34 0.13 4.87
N ALA A 95 3.25 -0.58 5.15
CA ALA A 95 2.16 -0.09 5.99
C ALA A 95 2.66 0.28 7.40
N GLU A 96 3.47 -0.57 8.02
CA GLU A 96 4.03 -0.33 9.36
C GLU A 96 4.95 0.89 9.40
N LYS A 97 5.72 1.13 8.36
CA LYS A 97 6.62 2.28 8.26
C LYS A 97 5.93 3.60 7.88
N ASN A 98 4.71 3.53 7.39
CA ASN A 98 3.99 4.69 6.86
C ASN A 98 2.53 4.73 7.38
N PRO A 99 2.30 4.85 8.70
CA PRO A 99 0.97 4.71 9.29
C PRO A 99 -0.05 5.69 8.70
N GLY A 100 0.29 6.96 8.55
CA GLY A 100 -0.60 7.96 7.94
C GLY A 100 -0.98 7.63 6.49
N ILE A 101 0.00 7.18 5.68
CA ILE A 101 -0.24 6.78 4.29
C ILE A 101 -1.07 5.48 4.25
N THR A 102 -0.92 4.61 5.24
CA THR A 102 -1.68 3.34 5.33
C THR A 102 -3.18 3.58 5.46
N ARG A 103 -3.61 4.72 6.02
CA ARG A 103 -5.02 5.11 6.02
C ARG A 103 -5.58 5.36 4.62
N ILE A 104 -4.73 5.75 3.66
CA ILE A 104 -5.11 5.85 2.26
C ILE A 104 -5.34 4.45 1.69
N LEU A 105 -4.44 3.50 1.95
CA LEU A 105 -4.58 2.09 1.53
C LEU A 105 -5.83 1.44 2.12
N ASN A 106 -6.15 1.75 3.37
CA ASN A 106 -7.35 1.27 4.05
C ASN A 106 -8.64 1.95 3.56
N GLY A 107 -8.53 3.12 2.90
CA GLY A 107 -9.65 3.88 2.35
C GLY A 107 -10.31 4.86 3.33
N ASP A 108 -10.07 4.78 4.63
CA ASP A 108 -10.70 5.66 5.63
C ASP A 108 -10.27 7.13 5.49
N ALA A 109 -9.02 7.39 5.10
CA ALA A 109 -8.53 8.74 4.79
C ALA A 109 -9.17 9.36 3.55
N LEU A 110 -9.82 8.56 2.71
CA LEU A 110 -10.49 9.01 1.49
C LEU A 110 -11.97 9.27 1.67
N THR A 111 -12.50 9.10 2.89
CA THR A 111 -13.91 9.38 3.19
C THR A 111 -14.26 10.83 2.88
N GLY A 112 -15.23 11.04 1.99
CA GLY A 112 -15.62 12.37 1.50
C GLY A 112 -14.68 12.99 0.45
N GLU A 113 -13.68 12.27 -0.02
CA GLU A 113 -12.85 12.62 -1.16
C GLU A 113 -13.46 12.13 -2.49
N THR A 114 -12.80 12.44 -3.61
CA THR A 114 -13.31 12.10 -4.95
C THR A 114 -13.32 10.59 -5.20
N GLN A 115 -14.32 10.11 -5.95
CA GLN A 115 -14.43 8.71 -6.37
C GLN A 115 -13.16 8.22 -7.11
N GLN A 116 -12.49 9.11 -7.84
CA GLN A 116 -11.25 8.81 -8.55
C GLN A 116 -10.15 8.27 -7.61
N LEU A 117 -10.01 8.82 -6.40
CA LEU A 117 -9.01 8.35 -5.43
C LEU A 117 -9.33 6.95 -4.93
N HIS A 118 -10.61 6.66 -4.64
CA HIS A 118 -11.06 5.32 -4.27
C HIS A 118 -10.81 4.30 -5.39
N GLN A 119 -11.07 4.69 -6.65
CA GLN A 119 -10.79 3.85 -7.81
C GLN A 119 -9.30 3.55 -7.96
N ARG A 120 -8.41 4.50 -7.69
CA ARG A 120 -6.97 4.27 -7.74
C ARG A 120 -6.51 3.25 -6.70
N ILE A 121 -7.05 3.29 -5.48
CA ILE A 121 -6.73 2.29 -4.46
C ILE A 121 -7.28 0.91 -4.85
N ALA A 122 -8.49 0.84 -5.40
CA ALA A 122 -9.00 -0.42 -5.94
C ALA A 122 -8.11 -0.98 -7.06
N GLN A 123 -7.60 -0.13 -7.97
CA GLN A 123 -6.65 -0.52 -9.01
C GLN A 123 -5.30 -0.98 -8.46
N PHE A 124 -4.81 -0.34 -7.40
CA PHE A 124 -3.58 -0.76 -6.72
C PHE A 124 -3.70 -2.21 -6.20
N TYR A 125 -4.78 -2.55 -5.49
CA TYR A 125 -5.01 -3.91 -5.01
C TYR A 125 -5.28 -4.91 -6.14
N ALA A 126 -6.03 -4.52 -7.18
CA ALA A 126 -6.24 -5.34 -8.36
C ALA A 126 -4.92 -5.67 -9.08
N ARG A 127 -3.98 -4.73 -9.11
CA ARG A 127 -2.63 -4.96 -9.65
C ARG A 127 -1.82 -5.93 -8.80
N LEU A 128 -1.88 -5.84 -7.47
CA LEU A 128 -1.25 -6.81 -6.58
C LEU A 128 -1.83 -8.22 -6.77
N ASP A 129 -3.15 -8.35 -6.81
CA ASP A 129 -3.84 -9.61 -7.11
C ASP A 129 -3.36 -10.21 -8.45
N SER A 130 -3.24 -9.37 -9.47
CA SER A 130 -2.74 -9.80 -10.80
C SER A 130 -1.29 -10.27 -10.73
N GLN A 131 -0.41 -9.62 -9.95
CA GLN A 131 0.98 -10.04 -9.76
C GLN A 131 1.07 -11.41 -9.05
N LEU A 132 0.30 -11.62 -7.97
CA LEU A 132 0.25 -12.90 -7.28
C LEU A 132 -0.23 -14.03 -8.21
N LYS A 133 -1.30 -13.77 -8.98
CA LYS A 133 -1.80 -14.71 -9.98
C LYS A 133 -0.76 -15.02 -11.07
N GLN A 134 0.02 -14.04 -11.49
CA GLN A 134 1.08 -14.23 -12.46
C GLN A 134 2.19 -15.12 -11.91
N VAL A 135 2.67 -14.86 -10.67
CA VAL A 135 3.66 -15.69 -9.98
C VAL A 135 3.21 -17.16 -9.95
N LEU A 136 1.97 -17.40 -9.52
CA LEU A 136 1.43 -18.75 -9.43
C LEU A 136 1.31 -19.45 -10.79
N ARG A 137 0.84 -18.76 -11.84
CA ARG A 137 0.74 -19.33 -13.19
C ARG A 137 2.10 -19.67 -13.80
N GLU A 138 3.05 -18.75 -13.68
CA GLU A 138 4.39 -18.95 -14.24
C GLU A 138 5.12 -20.10 -13.54
N SER A 139 4.99 -20.20 -12.22
CA SER A 139 5.60 -21.30 -11.46
C SER A 139 4.89 -22.65 -11.71
N GLN A 140 3.58 -22.68 -11.95
CA GLN A 140 2.93 -23.91 -12.40
C GLN A 140 3.46 -24.36 -13.78
N ALA A 141 3.68 -23.42 -14.69
CA ALA A 141 4.16 -23.74 -16.04
C ALA A 141 5.65 -24.12 -16.07
N ARG A 142 6.48 -23.44 -15.27
CA ARG A 142 7.94 -23.61 -15.27
C ARG A 142 8.38 -24.75 -14.34
N ASP A 143 7.85 -24.76 -13.11
CA ASP A 143 8.35 -25.60 -12.01
C ASP A 143 7.39 -26.77 -11.69
N GLY A 144 6.22 -26.80 -12.34
CA GLY A 144 5.22 -27.85 -12.11
C GLY A 144 4.59 -27.83 -10.72
N ILE A 145 4.59 -26.69 -10.02
CA ILE A 145 4.00 -26.61 -8.67
C ILE A 145 2.53 -27.02 -8.69
N ILE A 146 2.10 -27.72 -7.65
CA ILE A 146 0.71 -28.12 -7.47
C ILE A 146 0.07 -27.26 -6.39
N LEU A 147 -1.05 -26.62 -6.72
CA LEU A 147 -1.84 -25.83 -5.78
C LEU A 147 -3.05 -26.64 -5.29
N SER A 148 -3.39 -26.46 -4.01
CA SER A 148 -4.60 -27.04 -3.40
C SER A 148 -5.87 -26.30 -3.83
N LEU A 149 -5.74 -25.06 -4.31
CA LEU A 149 -6.83 -24.15 -4.66
C LEU A 149 -6.64 -23.62 -6.08
N PRO A 150 -7.70 -23.22 -6.76
CA PRO A 150 -7.57 -22.44 -7.99
C PRO A 150 -6.72 -21.18 -7.78
N ILE A 151 -5.91 -20.81 -8.75
CA ILE A 151 -5.00 -19.63 -8.67
C ILE A 151 -5.73 -18.38 -8.18
N THR A 152 -6.94 -18.12 -8.69
CA THR A 152 -7.74 -16.96 -8.30
C THR A 152 -8.09 -16.99 -6.82
N THR A 153 -8.47 -18.16 -6.29
CA THR A 153 -8.82 -18.35 -4.87
C THR A 153 -7.57 -18.21 -3.99
N ALA A 154 -6.45 -18.80 -4.40
CA ALA A 154 -5.19 -18.71 -3.68
C ALA A 154 -4.68 -17.26 -3.57
N ALA A 155 -4.64 -16.54 -4.69
CA ALA A 155 -4.22 -15.14 -4.71
C ALA A 155 -5.14 -14.25 -3.85
N ASN A 156 -6.45 -14.43 -3.97
CA ASN A 156 -7.43 -13.67 -3.18
C ASN A 156 -7.28 -13.96 -1.68
N LEU A 157 -7.14 -15.22 -1.27
CA LEU A 157 -6.94 -15.58 0.15
C LEU A 157 -5.71 -14.89 0.74
N MET A 158 -4.57 -14.94 0.04
CA MET A 158 -3.34 -14.28 0.45
C MET A 158 -3.52 -12.77 0.60
N LEU A 159 -4.17 -12.15 -0.37
CA LEU A 159 -4.40 -10.71 -0.37
C LEU A 159 -5.37 -10.28 0.74
N CYS A 160 -6.49 -10.99 0.90
CA CYS A 160 -7.44 -10.73 1.99
C CYS A 160 -6.81 -10.83 3.38
N ALA A 161 -5.93 -11.81 3.62
CA ALA A 161 -5.21 -11.91 4.89
C ALA A 161 -4.33 -10.68 5.14
N THR A 162 -3.64 -10.20 4.10
CA THR A 162 -2.76 -9.03 4.17
C THR A 162 -3.57 -7.72 4.37
N GLU A 163 -4.64 -7.53 3.60
CA GLU A 163 -5.54 -6.40 3.77
C GLU A 163 -6.19 -6.38 5.16
N GLY A 164 -6.60 -7.54 5.67
CA GLY A 164 -7.13 -7.70 7.03
C GLY A 164 -6.15 -7.21 8.10
N LYS A 165 -4.85 -7.51 7.97
CA LYS A 165 -3.80 -7.03 8.89
C LYS A 165 -3.61 -5.51 8.79
N ILE A 166 -3.62 -4.96 7.60
CA ILE A 166 -3.57 -3.51 7.38
C ILE A 166 -4.77 -2.82 8.03
N HIS A 167 -5.97 -3.40 7.85
CA HIS A 167 -7.19 -2.88 8.46
C HIS A 167 -7.15 -2.95 10.00
N GLN A 168 -6.65 -4.05 10.58
CA GLN A 168 -6.45 -4.16 12.03
C GLN A 168 -5.48 -3.10 12.56
N TYR A 169 -4.38 -2.86 11.84
CA TYR A 169 -3.38 -1.85 12.20
C TYR A 169 -3.98 -0.44 12.26
N VAL A 170 -4.73 -0.04 11.23
CA VAL A 170 -5.41 1.27 11.24
C VAL A 170 -6.47 1.34 12.33
N ARG A 171 -7.29 0.29 12.51
CA ARG A 171 -8.36 0.24 13.52
C ARG A 171 -7.84 0.29 14.96
N SER A 172 -6.62 -0.20 15.21
CA SER A 172 -5.98 -0.17 16.53
C SER A 172 -5.22 1.14 16.83
N ASP A 173 -5.40 2.19 16.01
CA ASP A 173 -4.58 3.40 16.06
C ASP A 173 -3.08 3.07 15.99
N PHE A 174 -2.72 2.22 15.03
CA PHE A 174 -1.36 1.81 14.72
C PHE A 174 -0.61 1.06 15.85
N LYS A 175 -1.34 0.42 16.78
CA LYS A 175 -0.75 -0.36 17.88
C LYS A 175 -0.48 -1.81 17.50
N ASP A 176 -1.40 -2.42 16.75
CA ASP A 176 -1.31 -3.82 16.34
C ASP A 176 -0.52 -3.93 15.04
N ARG A 177 0.80 -4.07 15.15
CA ARG A 177 1.71 -4.09 14.01
C ARG A 177 1.30 -5.12 12.96
N PRO A 178 1.19 -4.76 11.67
CA PRO A 178 0.77 -5.70 10.64
C PRO A 178 1.78 -6.83 10.39
N SER A 179 3.05 -6.64 10.71
CA SER A 179 4.07 -7.70 10.64
C SER A 179 4.00 -8.70 11.81
N ALA A 180 3.31 -8.36 12.91
CA ALA A 180 3.20 -9.26 14.06
C ALA A 180 2.47 -10.56 13.68
N LEU A 181 3.01 -11.70 14.10
CA LEU A 181 2.50 -13.06 13.83
C LEU A 181 2.38 -13.39 12.32
N TRP A 182 2.95 -12.55 11.44
CA TRP A 182 2.79 -12.75 9.99
C TRP A 182 3.49 -14.01 9.51
N GLN A 183 4.65 -14.33 10.04
CA GLN A 183 5.40 -15.52 9.63
C GLN A 183 4.65 -16.81 9.95
N GLU A 184 4.09 -16.93 11.16
CA GLU A 184 3.31 -18.10 11.58
C GLU A 184 2.00 -18.22 10.76
N GLN A 185 1.33 -17.11 10.55
CA GLN A 185 0.11 -17.07 9.73
C GLN A 185 0.41 -17.42 8.27
N TRP A 186 1.52 -16.93 7.73
CA TRP A 186 1.96 -17.28 6.39
C TRP A 186 2.21 -18.78 6.23
N GLN A 187 2.87 -19.42 7.18
CA GLN A 187 3.12 -20.88 7.14
C GLN A 187 1.82 -21.67 6.99
N LEU A 188 0.77 -21.28 7.73
CA LEU A 188 -0.54 -21.94 7.63
C LEU A 188 -1.21 -21.68 6.27
N ILE A 189 -1.14 -20.43 5.78
CA ILE A 189 -1.67 -20.07 4.46
C ILE A 189 -0.93 -20.85 3.36
N ALA A 190 0.39 -20.88 3.42
CA ALA A 190 1.23 -21.57 2.44
C ALA A 190 0.96 -23.08 2.42
N GLN A 191 0.90 -23.75 3.58
CA GLN A 191 0.53 -25.15 3.70
C GLN A 191 -0.85 -25.45 3.11
N GLY A 192 -1.80 -24.51 3.22
CA GLY A 192 -3.13 -24.66 2.65
C GLY A 192 -3.18 -24.43 1.14
N ILE A 193 -2.20 -23.75 0.56
CA ILE A 193 -2.17 -23.36 -0.87
C ILE A 193 -1.22 -24.25 -1.67
N PHE A 194 0.03 -24.40 -1.22
CA PHE A 194 1.07 -25.13 -1.92
C PHE A 194 1.09 -26.59 -1.44
N LYS A 195 0.99 -27.52 -2.40
CA LYS A 195 1.16 -28.95 -2.09
C LYS A 195 2.65 -29.29 -2.18
N ASN A 196 3.18 -29.82 -1.10
CA ASN A 196 4.49 -30.46 -1.08
C ASN A 196 4.48 -31.79 -1.85
#